data_557f37e9be92cb42d86211d6a65ee8c0
#
_entry.id   557f37e9be92cb42d86211d6a65ee8c0
#
_cell.length_a   1.000
_cell.length_b   1.000
_cell.length_c   1.000
_cell.angle_alpha   90.00
_cell.angle_beta   90.00
_cell.angle_gamma   90.00
#
_symmetry.space_group_name_H-M   'P 1'
#
loop_
_entity.id
_entity.type
_entity.pdbx_description
1 polymer ?
#
loop_
_entity_poly.entity_id
_entity_poly.type
_entity_poly.pdbx_seq_one_letter_code
_entity_poly.pdbx_strand_id
1 'polypeptide(L)'
;MSESRTDDPDNFSRRVPEGDDRRRLICDTCGFIQYENPRIVVGSVASWEDRILLCRRAIAPREGFWTLPAGYLELGESPEAGALREAWEEARAELEIDQLLAIYSITRISQVQLIYRARLKHPRVEAGPESLEVGLFRFDEIPYDDIAFPSVHWALKDYRETLDQTAFAPRIEPPHQSAPPTVEGA
;
A
#
# COMPACT_ATOMS: atom_id res chain seq x y z
N MET A 1 22.46 -14.14 -26.10
CA MET A 1 21.56 -13.00 -26.40
C MET A 1 20.17 -13.46 -26.00
N SER A 2 19.72 -13.07 -24.83
CA SER A 2 18.40 -13.41 -24.30
C SER A 2 17.48 -12.26 -24.67
N GLU A 3 16.61 -12.48 -25.64
CA GLU A 3 15.52 -11.57 -25.96
C GLU A 3 14.60 -11.52 -24.73
N SER A 4 14.61 -10.38 -24.04
CA SER A 4 13.59 -10.06 -23.05
C SER A 4 12.25 -9.96 -23.79
N ARG A 5 11.36 -10.94 -23.60
CA ARG A 5 9.96 -10.80 -23.96
C ARG A 5 9.45 -9.56 -23.23
N THR A 6 9.21 -8.50 -23.99
CA THR A 6 8.46 -7.35 -23.49
C THR A 6 6.99 -7.74 -23.56
N ASP A 7 6.29 -7.77 -22.43
CA ASP A 7 4.83 -7.93 -22.36
C ASP A 7 4.10 -6.65 -22.83
N ASP A 8 4.72 -5.89 -23.73
CA ASP A 8 4.13 -4.67 -24.28
C ASP A 8 3.00 -5.06 -25.25
N PRO A 9 1.87 -4.34 -25.25
CA PRO A 9 0.76 -4.62 -26.16
C PRO A 9 1.19 -4.55 -27.61
N ASP A 10 0.60 -5.36 -28.49
CA ASP A 10 0.77 -5.28 -29.95
C ASP A 10 0.51 -3.82 -30.39
N ASN A 11 1.33 -3.30 -31.27
CA ASN A 11 1.33 -1.93 -31.79
C ASN A 11 1.80 -0.84 -30.78
N PHE A 12 2.53 -1.20 -29.71
CA PHE A 12 3.22 -0.25 -28.87
C PHE A 12 4.72 -0.50 -28.87
N SER A 13 5.50 0.58 -28.79
CA SER A 13 6.94 0.52 -28.66
C SER A 13 7.46 1.46 -27.57
N ARG A 14 8.55 1.06 -26.89
CA ARG A 14 9.20 1.89 -25.87
C ARG A 14 10.25 2.79 -26.51
N ARG A 15 9.96 4.08 -26.65
CA ARG A 15 10.86 5.12 -27.17
C ARG A 15 10.75 6.40 -26.37
N VAL A 16 11.74 7.28 -26.53
CA VAL A 16 11.72 8.61 -25.90
C VAL A 16 10.91 9.53 -26.82
N PRO A 17 9.76 10.07 -26.36
CA PRO A 17 9.00 11.04 -27.13
C PRO A 17 9.72 12.39 -27.21
N GLU A 18 9.36 13.20 -28.20
CA GLU A 18 9.90 14.55 -28.32
C GLU A 18 9.58 15.38 -27.08
N GLY A 19 10.61 15.99 -26.47
CA GLY A 19 10.50 16.81 -25.28
C GLY A 19 10.49 16.03 -23.95
N ASP A 20 10.67 14.71 -23.95
CA ASP A 20 10.83 13.90 -22.73
C ASP A 20 12.29 13.40 -22.60
N ASP A 21 12.70 13.01 -21.39
CA ASP A 21 14.00 12.42 -21.09
C ASP A 21 13.92 10.90 -20.81
N ARG A 22 12.72 10.31 -20.86
CA ARG A 22 12.46 8.93 -20.48
C ARG A 22 11.78 8.15 -21.61
N ARG A 23 12.07 6.85 -21.64
CA ARG A 23 11.37 5.93 -22.53
C ARG A 23 9.92 5.74 -22.03
N ARG A 24 8.97 5.95 -22.94
CA ARG A 24 7.53 5.76 -22.71
C ARG A 24 7.00 4.67 -23.63
N LEU A 25 5.90 4.08 -23.27
CA LEU A 25 5.14 3.17 -24.13
C LEU A 25 4.29 4.03 -25.07
N ILE A 26 4.55 3.94 -26.37
CA ILE A 26 3.93 4.79 -27.39
C ILE A 26 3.26 3.93 -28.43
N CYS A 27 2.00 4.23 -28.74
CA CYS A 27 1.27 3.56 -29.82
C CYS A 27 1.89 3.90 -31.18
N ASP A 28 2.29 2.87 -31.92
CA ASP A 28 2.93 3.02 -33.26
C ASP A 28 1.95 3.47 -34.33
N THR A 29 0.64 3.32 -34.10
CA THR A 29 -0.39 3.71 -35.03
C THR A 29 -0.81 5.17 -34.92
N CYS A 30 -1.02 5.67 -33.66
CA CYS A 30 -1.60 7.00 -33.45
C CYS A 30 -0.70 7.94 -32.66
N GLY A 31 0.46 7.49 -32.15
CA GLY A 31 1.38 8.28 -31.35
C GLY A 31 0.92 8.53 -29.90
N PHE A 32 -0.17 7.88 -29.44
CA PHE A 32 -0.61 7.99 -28.05
C PHE A 32 0.51 7.56 -27.10
N ILE A 33 0.82 8.37 -26.08
CA ILE A 33 1.83 8.09 -25.07
C ILE A 33 1.13 7.59 -23.83
N GLN A 34 1.45 6.36 -23.42
CA GLN A 34 0.97 5.80 -22.15
C GLN A 34 1.93 6.22 -21.04
N TYR A 35 1.45 7.08 -20.14
CA TYR A 35 2.17 7.42 -18.92
C TYR A 35 1.85 6.41 -17.84
N GLU A 36 2.90 5.83 -17.27
CA GLU A 36 2.81 4.93 -16.13
C GLU A 36 3.20 5.69 -14.86
N ASN A 37 2.33 5.66 -13.85
CA ASN A 37 2.56 6.25 -12.55
C ASN A 37 2.75 5.16 -11.49
N PRO A 38 3.42 5.46 -10.36
CA PRO A 38 3.40 4.55 -9.21
C PRO A 38 1.95 4.22 -8.81
N ARG A 39 1.73 2.96 -8.45
CA ARG A 39 0.43 2.54 -7.92
C ARG A 39 0.24 3.10 -6.53
N ILE A 40 -0.94 3.63 -6.26
CA ILE A 40 -1.30 4.11 -4.92
C ILE A 40 -1.99 2.97 -4.17
N VAL A 41 -1.50 2.69 -2.97
CA VAL A 41 -2.13 1.76 -2.02
C VAL A 41 -2.64 2.59 -0.86
N VAL A 42 -3.83 2.29 -0.39
CA VAL A 42 -4.46 2.92 0.76
C VAL A 42 -4.79 1.88 1.81
N GLY A 43 -4.61 2.21 3.08
CA GLY A 43 -4.89 1.29 4.16
C GLY A 43 -4.90 1.97 5.51
N SER A 44 -5.11 1.20 6.57
CA SER A 44 -5.22 1.75 7.90
C SER A 44 -4.61 0.86 8.99
N VAL A 45 -4.02 1.50 10.00
CA VAL A 45 -3.86 0.91 11.32
C VAL A 45 -5.12 1.24 12.11
N ALA A 46 -6.04 0.28 12.15
CA ALA A 46 -7.33 0.41 12.79
C ALA A 46 -7.30 -0.21 14.19
N SER A 47 -7.73 0.54 15.22
CA SER A 47 -7.72 0.07 16.59
C SER A 47 -9.12 -0.02 17.20
N TRP A 48 -9.27 -0.95 18.13
CA TRP A 48 -10.36 -1.02 19.10
C TRP A 48 -9.75 -1.13 20.50
N GLU A 49 -9.93 -0.11 21.33
CA GLU A 49 -9.26 0.00 22.63
C GLU A 49 -7.73 -0.14 22.47
N ASP A 50 -7.10 -1.15 23.08
CA ASP A 50 -5.68 -1.44 23.03
C ASP A 50 -5.29 -2.50 21.97
N ARG A 51 -6.22 -2.84 21.08
CA ARG A 51 -6.07 -3.89 20.05
C ARG A 51 -6.05 -3.31 18.64
N ILE A 52 -5.26 -3.93 17.78
CA ILE A 52 -5.09 -3.58 16.37
C ILE A 52 -5.74 -4.66 15.49
N LEU A 53 -6.48 -4.23 14.48
CA LEU A 53 -7.05 -5.09 13.46
C LEU A 53 -5.96 -5.58 12.50
N LEU A 54 -5.85 -6.89 12.34
CA LEU A 54 -5.05 -7.53 11.31
C LEU A 54 -5.92 -8.51 10.50
N CYS A 55 -5.56 -8.65 9.22
CA CYS A 55 -6.16 -9.58 8.26
C CYS A 55 -5.13 -10.63 7.86
N ARG A 56 -5.50 -11.91 7.85
CA ARG A 56 -4.67 -13.00 7.35
C ARG A 56 -4.97 -13.23 5.89
N ARG A 57 -4.03 -12.99 5.02
CA ARG A 57 -4.22 -12.97 3.56
C ARG A 57 -4.70 -14.30 2.99
N ALA A 58 -5.72 -14.27 2.14
CA ALA A 58 -6.18 -15.41 1.35
C ALA A 58 -5.58 -15.45 -0.06
N ILE A 59 -4.82 -14.40 -0.47
CA ILE A 59 -4.33 -14.21 -1.83
C ILE A 59 -2.82 -13.97 -1.90
N ALA A 60 -2.23 -14.31 -3.04
CA ALA A 60 -0.83 -13.96 -3.35
C ALA A 60 -0.64 -12.43 -3.55
N PRO A 61 0.58 -11.90 -3.29
CA PRO A 61 1.70 -12.57 -2.63
C PRO A 61 1.49 -12.71 -1.12
N ARG A 62 2.22 -13.62 -0.48
CA ARG A 62 2.21 -13.81 0.98
C ARG A 62 0.87 -14.32 1.53
N GLU A 63 0.22 -15.23 0.82
CA GLU A 63 -0.94 -15.97 1.35
C GLU A 63 -0.61 -16.62 2.70
N GLY A 64 -1.54 -16.56 3.65
CA GLY A 64 -1.38 -17.08 5.01
C GLY A 64 -0.66 -16.16 6.00
N PHE A 65 -0.08 -15.05 5.55
CA PHE A 65 0.58 -14.06 6.39
C PHE A 65 -0.38 -12.94 6.82
N TRP A 66 -0.06 -12.29 7.92
CA TRP A 66 -0.86 -11.19 8.48
C TRP A 66 -0.47 -9.83 7.90
N THR A 67 -1.47 -8.99 7.70
CA THR A 67 -1.30 -7.62 7.20
C THR A 67 -2.31 -6.67 7.83
N LEU A 68 -2.12 -5.37 7.62
CA LEU A 68 -3.16 -4.37 7.83
C LEU A 68 -4.17 -4.43 6.67
N PRO A 69 -5.45 -4.06 6.88
CA PRO A 69 -6.38 -3.88 5.78
C PRO A 69 -5.88 -2.79 4.84
N ALA A 70 -5.61 -3.15 3.58
CA ALA A 70 -5.04 -2.24 2.58
C ALA A 70 -5.07 -2.83 1.17
N GLY A 71 -5.38 -2.00 0.18
CA GLY A 71 -5.33 -2.35 -1.23
C GLY A 71 -5.16 -1.15 -2.15
N TYR A 72 -5.39 -1.34 -3.44
CA TYR A 72 -5.21 -0.28 -4.43
C TYR A 72 -6.32 0.77 -4.33
N LEU A 73 -5.89 2.05 -4.45
CA LEU A 73 -6.82 3.17 -4.60
C LEU A 73 -7.52 3.05 -5.96
N GLU A 74 -8.84 3.09 -5.95
CA GLU A 74 -9.67 3.02 -7.15
C GLU A 74 -9.92 4.41 -7.78
N LEU A 75 -10.26 4.40 -9.07
CA LEU A 75 -10.59 5.64 -9.78
C LEU A 75 -11.86 6.28 -9.19
N GLY A 76 -11.79 7.57 -8.92
CA GLY A 76 -12.94 8.35 -8.47
C GLY A 76 -13.22 8.31 -6.96
N GLU A 77 -12.37 7.63 -6.18
CA GLU A 77 -12.46 7.68 -4.71
C GLU A 77 -11.34 8.53 -4.08
N SER A 78 -11.60 9.08 -2.90
CA SER A 78 -10.55 9.70 -2.10
C SER A 78 -9.71 8.64 -1.37
N PRO A 79 -8.46 8.94 -0.99
CA PRO A 79 -7.63 7.99 -0.23
C PRO A 79 -8.28 7.50 1.07
N GLU A 80 -9.01 8.38 1.77
CA GLU A 80 -9.77 8.01 2.98
C GLU A 80 -10.91 7.05 2.66
N ALA A 81 -11.66 7.31 1.58
CA ALA A 81 -12.75 6.44 1.13
C ALA A 81 -12.21 5.05 0.75
N GLY A 82 -11.07 5.00 0.04
CA GLY A 82 -10.41 3.75 -0.29
C GLY A 82 -9.97 2.98 0.94
N ALA A 83 -9.36 3.61 1.94
CA ALA A 83 -8.97 2.96 3.18
C ALA A 83 -10.18 2.40 3.98
N LEU A 84 -11.31 3.11 3.97
CA LEU A 84 -12.56 2.61 4.56
C LEU A 84 -13.11 1.42 3.80
N ARG A 85 -13.12 1.47 2.45
CA ARG A 85 -13.58 0.39 1.57
C ARG A 85 -12.74 -0.87 1.80
N GLU A 86 -11.41 -0.78 1.78
CA GLU A 86 -10.50 -1.91 1.99
C GLU A 86 -10.73 -2.57 3.36
N ALA A 87 -10.90 -1.78 4.44
CA ALA A 87 -11.19 -2.31 5.75
C ALA A 87 -12.54 -3.06 5.80
N TRP A 88 -13.54 -2.56 5.04
CA TRP A 88 -14.81 -3.25 4.91
C TRP A 88 -14.71 -4.51 4.06
N GLU A 89 -14.00 -4.47 2.94
CA GLU A 89 -13.85 -5.61 2.02
C GLU A 89 -13.06 -6.75 2.65
N GLU A 90 -11.95 -6.45 3.33
CA GLU A 90 -11.07 -7.46 3.91
C GLU A 90 -11.50 -7.95 5.31
N ALA A 91 -12.15 -7.09 6.11
CA ALA A 91 -12.46 -7.40 7.51
C ALA A 91 -13.89 -7.10 7.95
N ARG A 92 -14.79 -6.64 7.07
CA ARG A 92 -16.12 -6.13 7.44
C ARG A 92 -16.07 -5.08 8.55
N ALA A 93 -14.95 -4.38 8.64
CA ALA A 93 -14.68 -3.40 9.67
C ALA A 93 -15.22 -2.03 9.30
N GLU A 94 -16.08 -1.47 10.16
CA GLU A 94 -16.51 -0.08 10.05
C GLU A 94 -15.54 0.82 10.82
N LEU A 95 -14.88 1.73 10.10
CA LEU A 95 -13.88 2.60 10.66
C LEU A 95 -14.30 4.06 10.71
N GLU A 96 -13.67 4.79 11.61
CA GLU A 96 -13.57 6.24 11.62
C GLU A 96 -12.10 6.61 11.41
N ILE A 97 -11.81 7.32 10.30
CA ILE A 97 -10.46 7.82 10.02
C ILE A 97 -10.15 8.97 10.99
N ASP A 98 -9.00 8.89 11.63
CA ASP A 98 -8.48 9.96 12.47
C ASP A 98 -7.62 10.92 11.64
N GLN A 99 -6.47 10.43 11.15
CA GLN A 99 -5.60 11.24 10.28
C GLN A 99 -4.61 10.35 9.50
N LEU A 100 -3.94 10.95 8.51
CA LEU A 100 -2.89 10.29 7.76
C LEU A 100 -1.70 10.00 8.69
N LEU A 101 -1.41 8.71 8.89
CA LEU A 101 -0.31 8.24 9.74
C LEU A 101 1.02 8.31 9.01
N ALA A 102 1.05 7.80 7.77
CA ALA A 102 2.30 7.67 7.04
C ALA A 102 2.11 7.70 5.52
N ILE A 103 3.19 8.09 4.84
CA ILE A 103 3.37 7.97 3.40
C ILE A 103 4.63 7.15 3.16
N TYR A 104 4.51 5.95 2.64
CA TYR A 104 5.65 5.08 2.32
C TYR A 104 5.86 4.97 0.81
N SER A 105 7.06 5.30 0.35
CA SER A 105 7.47 5.16 -1.05
C SER A 105 8.23 3.86 -1.25
N ILE A 106 7.58 2.83 -1.78
CA ILE A 106 8.19 1.53 -2.06
C ILE A 106 8.70 1.52 -3.50
N THR A 107 9.84 2.19 -3.73
CA THR A 107 10.39 2.44 -5.08
C THR A 107 10.67 1.16 -5.86
N ARG A 108 11.10 0.10 -5.19
CA ARG A 108 11.40 -1.20 -5.80
C ARG A 108 10.23 -1.81 -6.59
N ILE A 109 9.00 -1.52 -6.19
CA ILE A 109 7.77 -2.02 -6.84
C ILE A 109 6.88 -0.90 -7.36
N SER A 110 7.40 0.32 -7.43
CA SER A 110 6.68 1.52 -7.89
C SER A 110 5.32 1.68 -7.19
N GLN A 111 5.34 1.69 -5.85
CA GLN A 111 4.15 1.95 -5.03
C GLN A 111 4.34 3.14 -4.11
N VAL A 112 3.26 3.87 -3.88
CA VAL A 112 3.11 4.83 -2.79
C VAL A 112 1.97 4.35 -1.90
N GLN A 113 2.26 4.16 -0.61
CA GLN A 113 1.27 3.70 0.36
C GLN A 113 0.87 4.85 1.28
N LEU A 114 -0.43 5.11 1.37
CA LEU A 114 -1.03 6.08 2.27
C LEU A 114 -1.71 5.31 3.41
N ILE A 115 -1.11 5.34 4.58
CA ILE A 115 -1.60 4.59 5.75
C ILE A 115 -2.24 5.56 6.73
N TYR A 116 -3.48 5.29 7.08
CA TYR A 116 -4.26 6.10 8.02
C TYR A 116 -4.23 5.51 9.44
N ARG A 117 -4.24 6.36 10.43
CA ARG A 117 -4.66 6.02 11.78
C ARG A 117 -6.17 6.05 11.83
N ALA A 118 -6.78 4.97 12.29
CA ALA A 118 -8.22 4.82 12.34
C ALA A 118 -8.69 4.12 13.61
N ARG A 119 -9.98 4.25 13.92
CA ARG A 119 -10.65 3.53 15.01
C ARG A 119 -11.80 2.72 14.46
N LEU A 120 -11.99 1.51 15.01
CA LEU A 120 -13.21 0.76 14.73
C LEU A 120 -14.39 1.44 15.44
N LYS A 121 -15.54 1.47 14.78
CA LYS A 121 -16.80 1.93 15.40
C LYS A 121 -17.36 0.91 16.39
N HIS A 122 -16.99 -0.36 16.23
CA HIS A 122 -17.34 -1.49 17.11
C HIS A 122 -16.37 -2.65 16.88
N PRO A 123 -16.22 -3.59 17.84
CA PRO A 123 -15.23 -4.67 17.74
C PRO A 123 -15.64 -5.85 16.85
N ARG A 124 -16.79 -5.78 16.19
CA ARG A 124 -17.25 -6.86 15.28
C ARG A 124 -16.49 -6.79 13.97
N VAL A 125 -15.73 -7.83 13.69
CA VAL A 125 -14.97 -8.01 12.46
C VAL A 125 -15.23 -9.41 11.92
N GLU A 126 -15.19 -9.56 10.59
CA GLU A 126 -15.42 -10.81 9.89
C GLU A 126 -14.55 -10.86 8.64
N ALA A 127 -13.95 -12.01 8.35
CA ALA A 127 -13.10 -12.18 7.18
C ALA A 127 -13.89 -11.96 5.89
N GLY A 128 -13.39 -11.06 5.06
CA GLY A 128 -13.87 -10.87 3.70
C GLY A 128 -13.25 -11.89 2.73
N PRO A 129 -13.57 -11.81 1.42
CA PRO A 129 -13.13 -12.78 0.42
C PRO A 129 -11.61 -12.91 0.29
N GLU A 130 -10.87 -11.84 0.56
CA GLU A 130 -9.41 -11.80 0.45
C GLU A 130 -8.70 -12.11 1.79
N SER A 131 -9.45 -12.46 2.83
CA SER A 131 -8.94 -12.79 4.17
C SER A 131 -9.31 -14.21 4.57
N LEU A 132 -8.33 -15.01 4.99
CA LEU A 132 -8.56 -16.31 5.62
C LEU A 132 -9.11 -16.16 7.03
N GLU A 133 -8.67 -15.12 7.71
CA GLU A 133 -8.94 -14.85 9.11
C GLU A 133 -8.74 -13.35 9.39
N VAL A 134 -9.46 -12.81 10.35
CA VAL A 134 -9.25 -11.46 10.89
C VAL A 134 -9.24 -11.50 12.42
N GLY A 135 -8.45 -10.64 13.04
CA GLY A 135 -8.34 -10.63 14.50
C GLY A 135 -7.96 -9.25 15.04
N LEU A 136 -8.30 -9.06 16.31
CA LEU A 136 -7.93 -7.89 17.10
C LEU A 136 -6.84 -8.31 18.09
N PHE A 137 -5.63 -7.81 17.89
CA PHE A 137 -4.42 -8.19 18.61
C PHE A 137 -3.94 -7.05 19.49
N ARG A 138 -3.58 -7.34 20.74
CA ARG A 138 -2.74 -6.43 21.52
C ARG A 138 -1.35 -6.37 20.89
N PHE A 139 -0.58 -5.32 21.16
CA PHE A 139 0.76 -5.19 20.57
C PHE A 139 1.71 -6.35 20.91
N ASP A 140 1.57 -6.94 22.09
CA ASP A 140 2.35 -8.10 22.54
C ASP A 140 1.84 -9.45 21.98
N GLU A 141 0.65 -9.47 21.39
CA GLU A 141 0.02 -10.63 20.76
C GLU A 141 0.23 -10.65 19.23
N ILE A 142 0.71 -9.56 18.62
CA ILE A 142 0.89 -9.47 17.16
C ILE A 142 1.90 -10.52 16.70
N PRO A 143 1.55 -11.36 15.71
CA PRO A 143 2.45 -12.38 15.15
C PRO A 143 3.50 -11.74 14.22
N TYR A 144 4.47 -11.02 14.78
CA TYR A 144 5.45 -10.24 14.03
C TYR A 144 6.26 -11.05 13.02
N ASP A 145 6.54 -12.32 13.31
CA ASP A 145 7.30 -13.21 12.41
C ASP A 145 6.48 -13.63 11.18
N ASP A 146 5.15 -13.57 11.28
CA ASP A 146 4.20 -13.91 10.22
C ASP A 146 3.60 -12.66 9.54
N ILE A 147 4.21 -11.49 9.70
CA ILE A 147 3.77 -10.28 9.00
C ILE A 147 4.19 -10.33 7.53
N ALA A 148 3.25 -10.03 6.63
CA ALA A 148 3.42 -10.17 5.19
C ALA A 148 4.46 -9.22 4.59
N PHE A 149 4.49 -7.96 5.03
CA PHE A 149 5.26 -6.90 4.39
C PHE A 149 6.01 -6.03 5.39
N PRO A 150 7.24 -5.58 5.04
CA PRO A 150 7.99 -4.65 5.90
C PRO A 150 7.24 -3.37 6.26
N SER A 151 6.44 -2.83 5.32
CA SER A 151 5.66 -1.60 5.56
C SER A 151 4.60 -1.75 6.66
N VAL A 152 4.13 -2.96 6.94
CA VAL A 152 3.22 -3.23 8.07
C VAL A 152 3.96 -3.05 9.40
N HIS A 153 5.21 -3.54 9.50
CA HIS A 153 6.04 -3.30 10.69
C HIS A 153 6.28 -1.80 10.92
N TRP A 154 6.55 -1.05 9.84
CA TRP A 154 6.74 0.41 9.95
C TRP A 154 5.45 1.09 10.44
N ALA A 155 4.31 0.74 9.85
CA ALA A 155 3.03 1.33 10.23
C ALA A 155 2.64 1.03 11.68
N LEU A 156 2.86 -0.20 12.15
CA LEU A 156 2.62 -0.58 13.55
C LEU A 156 3.55 0.18 14.52
N LYS A 157 4.82 0.35 14.16
CA LYS A 157 5.77 1.15 14.91
C LYS A 157 5.35 2.61 14.95
N ASP A 158 5.09 3.22 13.79
CA ASP A 158 4.70 4.62 13.67
C ASP A 158 3.38 4.91 14.41
N TYR A 159 2.43 3.97 14.34
CA TYR A 159 1.20 4.04 15.11
C TYR A 159 1.49 4.07 16.62
N ARG A 160 2.33 3.16 17.12
CA ARG A 160 2.70 3.09 18.53
C ARG A 160 3.36 4.38 19.04
N GLU A 161 4.19 5.01 18.20
CA GLU A 161 4.87 6.27 18.51
C GLU A 161 3.92 7.50 18.53
N THR A 162 2.72 7.35 17.95
CA THR A 162 1.72 8.43 17.86
C THR A 162 0.51 8.23 18.77
N LEU A 163 0.48 7.19 19.61
CA LEU A 163 -0.68 6.85 20.46
C LEU A 163 -1.14 8.01 21.33
N ASP A 164 -0.21 8.72 21.97
CA ASP A 164 -0.49 9.82 22.89
C ASP A 164 -0.57 11.19 22.19
N GLN A 165 -0.51 11.21 20.85
CA GLN A 165 -0.50 12.45 20.06
C GLN A 165 -1.87 12.68 19.41
N THR A 166 -2.44 13.84 19.66
CA THR A 166 -3.70 14.28 19.02
C THR A 166 -3.48 14.81 17.60
N ALA A 167 -2.26 15.31 17.32
CA ALA A 167 -1.85 15.78 16.01
C ALA A 167 -0.35 15.49 15.80
N PHE A 168 0.01 15.01 14.62
CA PHE A 168 1.40 14.72 14.22
C PHE A 168 1.56 14.91 12.71
N ALA A 169 2.78 15.12 12.25
CA ALA A 169 3.07 15.07 10.81
C ALA A 169 3.09 13.60 10.35
N PRO A 170 2.59 13.31 9.13
CA PRO A 170 2.71 11.97 8.56
C PRO A 170 4.15 11.49 8.55
N ARG A 171 4.34 10.23 8.92
CA ARG A 171 5.65 9.57 8.89
C ARG A 171 6.03 9.25 7.45
N ILE A 172 7.32 9.13 7.21
CA ILE A 172 7.86 8.70 5.91
C ILE A 172 8.72 7.46 6.12
N GLU A 173 8.96 6.71 5.04
CA GLU A 173 9.80 5.53 5.06
C GLU A 173 11.18 5.82 5.71
N PRO A 174 11.73 4.89 6.52
CA PRO A 174 13.09 5.01 7.04
C PRO A 174 14.12 5.13 5.90
N PRO A 175 15.12 6.03 6.00
CA PRO A 175 16.02 6.42 4.89
C PRO A 175 16.96 5.31 4.37
N HIS A 176 16.85 4.08 4.84
CA HIS A 176 17.80 2.99 4.52
C HIS A 176 17.45 2.14 3.30
N GLN A 177 16.41 2.46 2.51
CA GLN A 177 16.03 1.65 1.34
C GLN A 177 16.08 2.37 -0.01
N SER A 178 16.43 3.63 -0.03
CA SER A 178 16.72 4.34 -1.27
C SER A 178 18.21 4.32 -1.54
N ALA A 179 18.72 3.30 -2.23
CA ALA A 179 19.92 3.53 -3.05
C ALA A 179 19.58 4.65 -4.03
N PRO A 180 20.39 5.72 -4.13
CA PRO A 180 20.16 6.75 -5.13
C PRO A 180 20.09 6.08 -6.50
N PRO A 181 19.23 6.57 -7.42
CA PRO A 181 19.26 6.10 -8.79
C PRO A 181 20.68 6.27 -9.31
N THR A 182 21.32 5.20 -9.71
CA THR A 182 22.55 5.26 -10.50
C THR A 182 22.20 6.00 -11.77
N VAL A 183 22.60 7.25 -11.86
CA VAL A 183 22.64 7.98 -13.12
C VAL A 183 23.75 7.32 -13.93
N GLU A 184 23.41 6.30 -14.73
CA GLU A 184 24.31 5.80 -15.74
C GLU A 184 24.38 6.83 -16.86
N GLY A 185 25.53 7.46 -16.94
CA GLY A 185 26.19 7.90 -18.15
C GLY A 185 25.62 9.11 -18.87
N ALA A 186 26.35 10.20 -18.74
CA ALA A 186 26.46 11.22 -19.78
C ALA A 186 27.02 10.64 -21.08
#